data_b4f572743d2a14c1957c805151e3c30e
#
_entry.id   b4f572743d2a14c1957c805151e3c30e
#
_cell.length_a   1.000
_cell.length_b   1.000
_cell.length_c   1.000
_cell.angle_alpha   90.00
_cell.angle_beta   90.00
_cell.angle_gamma   90.00
#
_symmetry.space_group_name_H-M   'P 1'
#
loop_
_entity.id
_entity.type
_entity.pdbx_description
1 polymer ?
#
loop_
_entity_poly.entity_id
_entity_poly.type
_entity_poly.pdbx_seq_one_letter_code
_entity_poly.pdbx_strand_id
1 'polypeptide(L)' 'MNKYQYYVNGKPVSRKEMMSQLKDKCYKIIHTEYIGDIGINTTETDEKKFNSYMRKVEKGNIVLMGGKTFRRKRI' A
#
# COMPACT_ATOMS: atom_id res chain seq x y z
N MET A 1 22.55 12.51 9.37
CA MET A 1 21.21 11.95 9.22
C MET A 1 21.03 11.35 7.84
N ASN A 2 20.49 10.14 7.77
CA ASN A 2 20.17 9.53 6.49
C ASN A 2 18.86 10.13 5.98
N LYS A 3 18.89 10.61 4.75
CA LYS A 3 17.70 11.09 4.09
C LYS A 3 17.22 10.06 3.08
N TYR A 4 15.92 9.93 2.95
CA TYR A 4 15.31 9.01 2.02
C TYR A 4 14.27 9.72 1.17
N GLN A 5 14.15 9.25 -0.06
CA GLN A 5 13.09 9.67 -0.97
C GLN A 5 12.21 8.49 -1.27
N TYR A 6 10.89 8.67 -1.13
CA TYR A 6 9.90 7.66 -1.46
C TYR A 6 9.40 7.87 -2.87
N TYR A 7 9.06 6.76 -3.54
CA TYR A 7 8.59 6.77 -4.92
C TYR A 7 7.36 5.90 -5.07
N VAL A 8 6.39 6.39 -5.81
CA VAL A 8 5.23 5.61 -6.25
C VAL A 8 5.21 5.65 -7.77
N ASN A 9 5.26 4.47 -8.41
CA ASN A 9 5.37 4.35 -9.87
C ASN A 9 6.53 5.16 -10.45
N GLY A 10 7.65 5.23 -9.73
CA GLY A 10 8.83 5.97 -10.15
C GLY A 10 8.77 7.48 -9.93
N LYS A 11 7.66 8.00 -9.40
CA LYS A 11 7.52 9.42 -9.11
C LYS A 11 7.87 9.72 -7.67
N PRO A 12 8.67 10.76 -7.39
CA PRO A 12 9.00 11.13 -6.02
C PRO A 12 7.75 11.65 -5.29
N VAL A 13 7.52 11.15 -4.09
CA VAL A 13 6.40 11.53 -3.25
C VAL A 13 6.87 11.65 -1.81
N SER A 14 6.09 12.32 -0.96
CA SER A 14 6.37 12.36 0.47
C SER A 14 6.14 10.98 1.09
N ARG A 15 6.74 10.74 2.27
CA ARG A 15 6.50 9.51 3.02
C ARG A 15 5.02 9.32 3.32
N LYS A 16 4.37 10.41 3.74
CA LYS A 16 2.93 10.39 4.05
C LYS A 16 2.09 10.00 2.83
N GLU A 17 2.42 10.56 1.68
CA GLU A 17 1.71 10.25 0.43
C GLU A 17 1.90 8.79 0.02
N MET A 18 3.14 8.30 0.09
CA MET A 18 3.42 6.90 -0.24
C MET A 18 2.67 5.96 0.70
N MET A 19 2.68 6.25 2.01
CA MET A 19 1.96 5.44 3.00
C MET A 19 0.46 5.43 2.74
N SER A 20 -0.11 6.59 2.40
CA SER A 20 -1.54 6.69 2.09
C SER A 20 -1.92 5.82 0.89
N GLN A 21 -1.14 5.90 -0.19
CA GLN A 21 -1.40 5.12 -1.39
C GLN A 21 -1.19 3.62 -1.17
N LEU A 22 -0.17 3.24 -0.40
CA LEU A 22 0.06 1.84 -0.06
C LEU A 22 -1.07 1.30 0.82
N LYS A 23 -1.52 2.08 1.78
CA LYS A 23 -2.61 1.69 2.68
C LYS A 23 -3.91 1.45 1.92
N ASP A 24 -4.19 2.25 0.90
CA ASP A 24 -5.36 2.08 0.04
C ASP A 24 -5.36 0.73 -0.69
N LYS A 25 -4.18 0.15 -0.90
CA LYS A 25 -4.06 -1.16 -1.56
C LYS A 25 -4.03 -2.33 -0.59
N CYS A 26 -3.90 -2.05 0.71
CA CYS A 26 -3.86 -3.07 1.77
C CYS A 26 -5.21 -3.15 2.47
N TYR A 27 -6.11 -3.91 1.90
CA TYR A 27 -7.45 -4.08 2.47
C TYR A 27 -7.85 -5.55 2.48
N LYS A 28 -8.83 -5.88 3.33
CA LYS A 28 -9.42 -7.21 3.39
C LYS A 28 -10.94 -7.09 3.36
N ILE A 29 -11.59 -8.09 2.79
CA ILE A 29 -13.05 -8.18 2.75
C ILE A 29 -13.51 -8.77 4.07
N ILE A 30 -14.34 -8.04 4.82
CA ILE A 30 -14.87 -8.49 6.10
C ILE A 30 -16.30 -9.00 5.99
N HIS A 31 -17.01 -8.62 4.93
CA HIS A 31 -18.39 -9.03 4.72
C HIS A 31 -18.77 -8.89 3.25
N THR A 32 -19.58 -9.82 2.77
CA THR A 32 -20.14 -9.75 1.41
C THR A 32 -21.63 -9.95 1.50
N GLU A 33 -22.40 -9.04 0.93
CA GLU A 33 -23.85 -9.15 0.80
C GLU A 33 -24.21 -9.30 -0.67
N TYR A 34 -25.28 -10.06 -0.93
CA TYR A 34 -25.79 -10.25 -2.29
C TYR A 34 -27.16 -9.63 -2.43
N ILE A 35 -27.35 -8.88 -3.51
CA ILE A 35 -28.63 -8.38 -3.95
C ILE A 35 -28.87 -8.99 -5.32
N GLY A 36 -29.67 -10.06 -5.38
CA GLY A 36 -29.77 -10.87 -6.59
C GLY A 36 -28.43 -11.52 -6.91
N ASP A 37 -27.90 -11.25 -8.11
CA ASP A 37 -26.60 -11.77 -8.56
C ASP A 37 -25.45 -10.80 -8.28
N ILE A 38 -25.73 -9.64 -7.66
CA ILE A 38 -24.72 -8.62 -7.39
C ILE A 38 -24.18 -8.81 -5.98
N GLY A 39 -22.86 -9.03 -5.89
CA GLY A 39 -22.15 -9.08 -4.61
C GLY A 39 -21.61 -7.70 -4.23
N ILE A 40 -21.88 -7.27 -2.99
CA ILE A 40 -21.37 -6.04 -2.42
C ILE A 40 -20.44 -6.38 -1.28
N ASN A 41 -19.18 -5.95 -1.40
CA ASN A 41 -18.15 -6.23 -0.41
C ASN A 41 -17.96 -5.05 0.53
N THR A 42 -17.90 -5.33 1.83
CA THR A 42 -17.45 -4.37 2.82
C THR A 42 -15.99 -4.69 3.13
N THR A 43 -15.12 -3.69 3.06
CA THR A 43 -13.69 -3.85 3.27
C THR A 43 -13.20 -3.00 4.42
N GLU A 44 -12.08 -3.41 5.01
CA GLU A 44 -11.35 -2.61 5.99
C GLU A 44 -9.85 -2.70 5.70
N THR A 45 -9.08 -1.78 6.27
CA THR A 45 -7.62 -1.80 6.11
C THR A 45 -7.03 -3.04 6.76
N ASP A 46 -6.17 -3.74 6.02
CA ASP A 46 -5.39 -4.86 6.54
C ASP A 46 -4.08 -4.31 7.12
N GLU A 47 -4.07 -4.03 8.42
CA GLU A 47 -2.93 -3.41 9.09
C GLU A 47 -1.69 -4.31 9.08
N LYS A 48 -1.86 -5.62 9.21
CA LYS A 48 -0.73 -6.57 9.17
C LYS A 48 -0.06 -6.55 7.81
N LYS A 49 -0.86 -6.56 6.76
CA LYS A 49 -0.37 -6.52 5.38
C LYS A 49 0.35 -5.20 5.12
N PHE A 50 -0.25 -4.07 5.51
CA PHE A 50 0.35 -2.75 5.37
C PHE A 50 1.70 -2.68 6.08
N ASN A 51 1.76 -3.09 7.35
CA ASN A 51 3.00 -3.06 8.14
C ASN A 51 4.09 -3.94 7.53
N SER A 52 3.72 -5.11 7.01
CA SER A 52 4.65 -6.02 6.34
C SER A 52 5.25 -5.37 5.10
N TYR A 53 4.44 -4.74 4.25
CA TYR A 53 4.93 -4.09 3.04
C TYR A 53 5.73 -2.83 3.35
N MET A 54 5.34 -2.06 4.37
CA MET A 54 6.13 -0.90 4.81
C MET A 54 7.54 -1.31 5.23
N ARG A 55 7.66 -2.41 5.96
CA ARG A 55 8.97 -2.94 6.34
C ARG A 55 9.82 -3.32 5.12
N LYS A 56 9.20 -3.91 4.10
CA LYS A 56 9.91 -4.25 2.87
C LYS A 56 10.42 -3.01 2.15
N VAL A 57 9.58 -1.98 2.05
CA VAL A 57 9.98 -0.70 1.45
C VAL A 57 11.14 -0.07 2.23
N GLU A 58 11.06 -0.07 3.55
CA GLU A 58 12.10 0.51 4.41
C GLU A 58 13.42 -0.27 4.37
N LYS A 59 13.38 -1.54 3.96
CA LYS A 59 14.58 -2.35 3.73
C LYS A 59 15.17 -2.14 2.34
N GLY A 60 14.56 -1.31 1.50
CA GLY A 60 15.04 -1.04 0.15
C GLY A 60 14.46 -1.95 -0.92
N ASN A 61 13.48 -2.79 -0.59
CA ASN A 61 12.83 -3.64 -1.57
C ASN A 61 11.77 -2.85 -2.36
N ILE A 62 11.55 -3.27 -3.61
CA ILE A 62 10.46 -2.73 -4.41
C ILE A 62 9.21 -3.56 -4.12
N VAL A 63 8.13 -2.90 -3.72
CA VAL A 63 6.84 -3.57 -3.47
C VAL A 63 5.91 -3.28 -4.63
N LEU A 64 5.33 -4.33 -5.20
CA LEU A 64 4.32 -4.21 -6.25
C LEU A 64 2.97 -4.58 -5.63
N MET A 65 2.04 -3.65 -5.64
CA MET A 65 0.72 -3.85 -5.03
C MET A 65 -0.33 -3.06 -5.78
N GLY A 66 -1.38 -3.76 -6.23
CA GLY A 66 -2.50 -3.13 -6.92
C GLY A 66 -2.11 -2.37 -8.19
N GLY A 67 -1.13 -2.88 -8.94
CA GLY A 67 -0.64 -2.25 -10.16
C GLY A 67 0.28 -1.05 -9.93
N LYS A 68 0.67 -0.79 -8.68
CA LYS A 68 1.59 0.30 -8.35
C LYS A 68 2.87 -0.25 -7.75
N THR A 69 3.98 0.45 -8.02
CA THR A 69 5.26 0.14 -7.38
C THR A 69 5.53 1.14 -6.27
N PHE A 70 6.07 0.64 -5.16
CA PHE A 70 6.41 1.45 -3.99
C PHE A 70 7.86 1.17 -3.62
N ARG A 71 8.66 2.20 -3.47
CA ARG A 71 10.06 2.02 -3.08
C ARG A 71 10.59 3.24 -2.34
N ARG A 72 11.70 3.04 -1.62
CA ARG A 72 12.44 4.09 -0.96
C ARG A 72 13.90 4.01 -1.41
N LYS A 73 14.47 5.15 -1.75
CA LYS A 73 15.90 5.26 -2.05
C LYS A 73 16.57 6.21 -1.06
N ARG A 74 17.78 5.89 -0.69
CA ARG A 74 18.61 6.79 0.09
C ARG A 74 19.11 7.91 -0.82
N ILE A 75 19.00 9.14 -0.32
CA ILE A 75 19.48 10.32 -1.02
C ILE A 75 20.96 10.54 -0.69
#